data_ad5373f9930f3fe248aed9356bc73b3a
#
_entry.id   ad5373f9930f3fe248aed9356bc73b3a
#
_cell.length_a   1.000
_cell.length_b   1.000
_cell.length_c   1.000
_cell.angle_alpha   90.00
_cell.angle_beta   90.00
_cell.angle_gamma   90.00
#
_symmetry.space_group_name_H-M   'P 1'
#
loop_
_entity.id
_entity.type
_entity.pdbx_description
1 polymer ?
#
loop_
_entity_poly.entity_id
_entity_poly.type
_entity_poly.pdbx_seq_one_letter_code
_entity_poly.pdbx_strand_id
1 'polypeptide(L)'
;MTLKDLPIGKTATVRAVGGEGALRHHFLDMGLIPTASVTMVKYAPMGDPVEVRIHSYELTLRLADAEKIEIENVREAGTEAVDKKEHGIPMARAIDHPGLGEGGKYHTKAEEHPLPDGTVLTFALAGNQNCGKTTLFNQLTGSNQHVGNFPGVTVDRKDGTIRGHENTKVTDLPGIYSLSPYSNEELVTRQFILQEHPKGIINIVDATNIERNLYLTMQLMELDTPMVLALNMMDEVRGNGGTIRINQMEAMLGIPVVPISAAKNEGVDELVDHAIHVAKYQERPGRLDFCGEEDHGGAVHRCIHGILHLIEDHARAAGIPVRFAATKLVEGDARIEEALKLDQNEKEMIEHIIVQMEQERGLDRAAAIADMRFHFIHQLVDQTVVKPHQSKEQVRSSRIDQFLT
;
A
#
# COMPACT_ATOMS: atom_id res chain seq x y z
N MET A 1 26.16 -13.62 -7.36
CA MET A 1 25.17 -14.70 -7.29
C MET A 1 23.81 -14.07 -7.44
N THR A 2 22.89 -14.71 -8.15
CA THR A 2 21.54 -14.17 -8.33
C THR A 2 20.53 -14.94 -7.48
N LEU A 3 19.35 -14.37 -7.29
CA LEU A 3 18.27 -15.01 -6.53
C LEU A 3 17.85 -16.37 -7.13
N LYS A 4 17.98 -16.52 -8.45
CA LYS A 4 17.77 -17.79 -9.15
C LYS A 4 18.64 -18.93 -8.63
N ASP A 5 19.86 -18.61 -8.18
CA ASP A 5 20.85 -19.58 -7.73
C ASP A 5 20.72 -19.91 -6.22
N LEU A 6 19.79 -19.25 -5.50
CA LEU A 6 19.61 -19.46 -4.07
C LEU A 6 18.98 -20.84 -3.81
N PRO A 7 19.63 -21.75 -3.03
CA PRO A 7 19.04 -23.05 -2.74
C PRO A 7 17.78 -22.95 -1.86
N ILE A 8 16.87 -23.92 -2.00
CA ILE A 8 15.67 -24.02 -1.16
C ILE A 8 16.07 -24.08 0.32
N GLY A 9 15.33 -23.33 1.17
CA GLY A 9 15.58 -23.25 2.62
C GLY A 9 16.74 -22.35 3.02
N LYS A 10 17.41 -21.70 2.06
CA LYS A 10 18.45 -20.70 2.36
C LYS A 10 17.87 -19.29 2.30
N THR A 11 18.45 -18.43 3.09
CA THR A 11 18.19 -17.00 3.14
C THR A 11 19.40 -16.23 2.65
N ALA A 12 19.18 -15.16 1.90
CA ALA A 12 20.22 -14.25 1.43
C ALA A 12 19.78 -12.81 1.62
N THR A 13 20.72 -11.88 1.50
CA THR A 13 20.44 -10.45 1.49
C THR A 13 20.40 -9.98 0.04
N VAL A 14 19.40 -9.21 -0.36
CA VAL A 14 19.33 -8.56 -1.67
C VAL A 14 20.44 -7.50 -1.71
N ARG A 15 21.35 -7.61 -2.67
CA ARG A 15 22.44 -6.67 -2.89
C ARG A 15 22.05 -5.58 -3.87
N ALA A 16 21.47 -5.98 -4.99
CA ALA A 16 21.04 -5.07 -6.04
C ALA A 16 19.83 -5.64 -6.79
N VAL A 17 18.98 -4.77 -7.26
CA VAL A 17 17.80 -5.09 -8.07
C VAL A 17 18.05 -4.59 -9.48
N GLY A 18 18.23 -5.51 -10.40
CA GLY A 18 18.41 -5.23 -11.82
C GLY A 18 17.07 -4.98 -12.54
N GLY A 19 17.14 -4.91 -13.85
CA GLY A 19 16.04 -4.47 -14.70
C GLY A 19 16.06 -2.95 -14.91
N GLU A 20 15.26 -2.48 -15.84
CA GLU A 20 15.17 -1.06 -16.17
C GLU A 20 13.70 -0.60 -16.12
N GLY A 21 13.50 0.69 -15.86
CA GLY A 21 12.20 1.34 -15.92
C GLY A 21 11.14 0.66 -15.03
N ALA A 22 9.97 0.43 -15.60
CA ALA A 22 8.79 -0.07 -14.89
C ALA A 22 8.99 -1.45 -14.23
N LEU A 23 9.77 -2.35 -14.84
CA LEU A 23 10.02 -3.68 -14.28
C LEU A 23 10.82 -3.60 -12.97
N ARG A 24 11.83 -2.73 -12.93
CA ARG A 24 12.62 -2.52 -11.72
C ARG A 24 11.78 -1.93 -10.59
N HIS A 25 10.96 -0.92 -10.88
CA HIS A 25 10.01 -0.37 -9.92
C HIS A 25 9.06 -1.44 -9.38
N HIS A 26 8.56 -2.32 -10.26
CA HIS A 26 7.70 -3.43 -9.85
C HIS A 26 8.37 -4.36 -8.83
N PHE A 27 9.65 -4.69 -8.99
CA PHE A 27 10.38 -5.49 -8.00
C PHE A 27 10.54 -4.75 -6.67
N LEU A 28 10.87 -3.46 -6.71
CA LEU A 28 10.99 -2.63 -5.51
C LEU A 28 9.64 -2.49 -4.77
N ASP A 29 8.56 -2.26 -5.51
CA ASP A 29 7.19 -2.18 -4.97
C ASP A 29 6.72 -3.51 -4.35
N MET A 30 7.31 -4.62 -4.78
CA MET A 30 7.12 -5.93 -4.17
C MET A 30 8.08 -6.23 -3.01
N GLY A 31 8.81 -5.26 -2.52
CA GLY A 31 9.70 -5.39 -1.35
C GLY A 31 11.07 -5.99 -1.65
N LEU A 32 11.41 -6.28 -2.91
CA LEU A 32 12.76 -6.68 -3.31
C LEU A 32 13.64 -5.43 -3.35
N ILE A 33 14.02 -4.95 -2.17
CA ILE A 33 14.87 -3.76 -2.02
C ILE A 33 16.29 -4.16 -1.59
N PRO A 34 17.32 -3.41 -1.97
CA PRO A 34 18.66 -3.66 -1.43
C PRO A 34 18.63 -3.70 0.10
N THR A 35 19.38 -4.62 0.70
CA THR A 35 19.40 -4.96 2.13
C THR A 35 18.28 -5.86 2.65
N ALA A 36 17.18 -6.05 1.92
CA ALA A 36 16.11 -6.94 2.33
C ALA A 36 16.57 -8.40 2.40
N SER A 37 16.03 -9.12 3.37
CA SER A 37 16.29 -10.56 3.54
C SER A 37 15.30 -11.36 2.71
N VAL A 38 15.78 -12.27 1.86
CA VAL A 38 14.96 -13.12 1.00
C VAL A 38 15.28 -14.58 1.22
N THR A 39 14.25 -15.42 1.38
CA THR A 39 14.39 -16.86 1.59
C THR A 39 13.77 -17.63 0.42
N MET A 40 14.50 -18.58 -0.16
CA MET A 40 13.95 -19.47 -1.18
C MET A 40 13.05 -20.52 -0.52
N VAL A 41 11.77 -20.53 -0.87
CA VAL A 41 10.78 -21.45 -0.28
C VAL A 41 10.67 -22.72 -1.10
N LYS A 42 10.33 -22.60 -2.38
CA LYS A 42 10.19 -23.75 -3.29
C LYS A 42 10.24 -23.33 -4.75
N TYR A 43 10.39 -24.33 -5.62
CA TYR A 43 10.17 -24.21 -7.06
C TYR A 43 8.79 -24.80 -7.42
N ALA A 44 8.14 -24.24 -8.42
CA ALA A 44 6.97 -24.88 -9.02
C ALA A 44 7.35 -26.29 -9.57
N PRO A 45 6.38 -27.22 -9.75
CA PRO A 45 6.67 -28.58 -10.17
C PRO A 45 7.49 -28.72 -11.47
N MET A 46 7.42 -27.72 -12.35
CA MET A 46 8.20 -27.67 -13.60
C MET A 46 9.47 -26.79 -13.48
N GLY A 47 9.82 -26.34 -12.28
CA GLY A 47 11.01 -25.53 -12.00
C GLY A 47 10.81 -24.03 -12.15
N ASP A 48 9.77 -23.56 -12.80
CA ASP A 48 9.42 -22.14 -12.97
C ASP A 48 7.90 -21.98 -12.79
N PRO A 49 7.45 -21.01 -12.00
CA PRO A 49 8.16 -19.98 -11.23
C PRO A 49 8.79 -20.48 -9.92
N VAL A 50 9.55 -19.60 -9.27
CA VAL A 50 10.06 -19.78 -7.91
C VAL A 50 9.21 -19.02 -6.90
N GLU A 51 9.10 -19.56 -5.70
CA GLU A 51 8.44 -18.90 -4.57
C GLU A 51 9.48 -18.54 -3.53
N VAL A 52 9.52 -17.27 -3.18
CA VAL A 52 10.44 -16.72 -2.19
C VAL A 52 9.66 -16.04 -1.07
N ARG A 53 10.19 -16.09 0.14
CA ARG A 53 9.67 -15.32 1.27
C ARG A 53 10.50 -14.08 1.43
N ILE A 54 9.82 -12.94 1.46
CA ILE A 54 10.40 -11.63 1.73
C ILE A 54 9.51 -10.91 2.74
N HIS A 55 10.11 -10.20 3.69
CA HIS A 55 9.37 -9.64 4.82
C HIS A 55 8.53 -10.75 5.50
N SER A 56 7.23 -10.61 5.61
CA SER A 56 6.33 -11.63 6.20
C SER A 56 5.44 -12.35 5.19
N TYR A 57 5.65 -12.19 3.88
CA TYR A 57 4.81 -12.77 2.83
C TYR A 57 5.62 -13.55 1.78
N GLU A 58 4.91 -14.35 1.01
CA GLU A 58 5.47 -15.13 -0.08
C GLU A 58 5.24 -14.44 -1.42
N LEU A 59 6.28 -14.38 -2.23
CA LEU A 59 6.30 -13.77 -3.55
C LEU A 59 6.67 -14.82 -4.58
N THR A 60 5.90 -14.88 -5.66
CA THR A 60 6.18 -15.77 -6.79
C THR A 60 6.86 -14.99 -7.90
N LEU A 61 8.03 -15.46 -8.35
CA LEU A 61 8.83 -14.84 -9.41
C LEU A 61 9.14 -15.83 -10.51
N ARG A 62 9.16 -15.39 -11.75
CA ARG A 62 9.73 -16.19 -12.84
C ARG A 62 11.25 -16.28 -12.69
N LEU A 63 11.83 -17.39 -13.10
CA LEU A 63 13.30 -17.58 -13.05
C LEU A 63 14.05 -16.46 -13.79
N ALA A 64 13.52 -16.01 -14.93
CA ALA A 64 14.09 -14.90 -15.68
C ALA A 64 14.10 -13.55 -14.91
N ASP A 65 13.19 -13.37 -13.98
CA ASP A 65 13.12 -12.20 -13.11
C ASP A 65 14.02 -12.38 -11.88
N ALA A 66 14.04 -13.57 -11.27
CA ALA A 66 14.95 -13.91 -10.19
C ALA A 66 16.45 -13.79 -10.60
N GLU A 67 16.77 -13.99 -11.87
CA GLU A 67 18.13 -13.81 -12.43
C GLU A 67 18.61 -12.35 -12.43
N LYS A 68 17.68 -11.38 -12.39
CA LYS A 68 17.99 -9.94 -12.35
C LYS A 68 18.27 -9.42 -10.93
N ILE A 69 18.03 -10.24 -9.90
CA ILE A 69 18.18 -9.84 -8.50
C ILE A 69 19.49 -10.41 -7.97
N GLU A 70 20.43 -9.54 -7.68
CA GLU A 70 21.72 -9.93 -7.08
C GLU A 70 21.56 -10.12 -5.57
N ILE A 71 22.16 -11.19 -5.07
CA ILE A 71 22.13 -11.55 -3.65
C ILE A 71 23.53 -11.78 -3.09
N GLU A 72 23.66 -11.59 -1.78
CA GLU A 72 24.87 -11.87 -1.00
C GLU A 72 24.51 -12.45 0.37
N ASN A 73 25.51 -12.78 1.18
CA ASN A 73 25.35 -13.27 2.56
C ASN A 73 24.40 -14.47 2.69
N VAL A 74 24.57 -15.49 1.84
CA VAL A 74 23.75 -16.71 1.90
C VAL A 74 23.97 -17.44 3.22
N ARG A 75 22.87 -17.75 3.94
CA ARG A 75 22.85 -18.39 5.27
C ARG A 75 21.68 -19.36 5.41
N GLU A 76 21.68 -20.16 6.49
CA GLU A 76 20.52 -21.00 6.84
C GLU A 76 19.32 -20.12 7.22
N ALA A 77 18.12 -20.53 6.83
CA ALA A 77 16.89 -19.86 7.27
C ALA A 77 16.73 -19.96 8.80
N GLY A 78 16.34 -18.87 9.45
CA GLY A 78 16.09 -18.85 10.91
C GLY A 78 17.24 -18.29 11.75
N THR A 79 18.31 -17.77 11.16
CA THR A 79 19.44 -17.13 11.88
C THR A 79 19.31 -15.60 11.95
N GLU A 80 18.12 -15.04 11.87
CA GLU A 80 17.93 -13.59 11.98
C GLU A 80 18.10 -13.12 13.43
N ALA A 81 19.11 -12.28 13.67
CA ALA A 81 19.16 -11.43 14.83
C ALA A 81 18.15 -10.28 14.61
N VAL A 82 17.04 -10.32 15.34
CA VAL A 82 16.08 -9.22 15.35
C VAL A 82 16.71 -8.05 16.09
N ASP A 83 17.25 -7.11 15.33
CA ASP A 83 17.68 -5.82 15.88
C ASP A 83 16.43 -4.97 16.15
N LYS A 84 15.86 -5.16 17.34
CA LYS A 84 14.75 -4.34 17.82
C LYS A 84 15.30 -2.98 18.25
N LYS A 85 15.40 -2.04 17.35
CA LYS A 85 15.45 -0.62 17.69
C LYS A 85 14.03 -0.10 17.77
N GLU A 86 13.53 0.02 18.98
CA GLU A 86 12.23 0.63 19.30
C GLU A 86 12.31 2.16 19.08
N HIS A 87 12.01 2.58 17.87
CA HIS A 87 11.52 3.95 17.65
C HIS A 87 10.05 3.80 17.25
N GLY A 88 9.15 4.09 18.17
CA GLY A 88 7.70 4.02 17.90
C GLY A 88 7.31 5.06 16.86
N ILE A 89 6.43 4.70 15.91
CA ILE A 89 5.83 5.64 14.98
C ILE A 89 5.06 6.69 15.80
N PRO A 90 5.31 8.00 15.59
CA PRO A 90 4.49 9.04 16.19
C PRO A 90 3.03 8.82 15.81
N MET A 91 2.12 8.94 16.78
CA MET A 91 0.69 8.89 16.49
C MET A 91 0.31 10.01 15.53
N ALA A 92 -0.53 9.74 14.55
CA ALA A 92 -1.13 10.75 13.73
C ALA A 92 -1.90 11.75 14.63
N ARG A 93 -2.01 13.00 14.20
CA ARG A 93 -2.76 14.02 14.95
C ARG A 93 -4.16 13.48 15.28
N ALA A 94 -4.54 13.55 16.54
CA ALA A 94 -5.85 13.10 16.98
C ALA A 94 -6.94 13.97 16.33
N ILE A 95 -7.82 13.33 15.58
CA ILE A 95 -8.93 13.94 14.87
C ILE A 95 -10.22 13.48 15.53
N ASP A 96 -11.15 14.40 15.76
CA ASP A 96 -12.47 14.05 16.32
C ASP A 96 -13.30 13.34 15.24
N HIS A 97 -13.37 12.03 15.31
CA HIS A 97 -14.29 11.25 14.49
C HIS A 97 -15.67 11.27 15.16
N PRO A 98 -16.70 11.89 14.58
CA PRO A 98 -17.98 12.10 15.27
C PRO A 98 -18.76 10.80 15.41
N GLY A 99 -18.38 10.00 16.37
CA GLY A 99 -19.21 8.92 16.92
C GLY A 99 -19.36 7.67 16.06
N LEU A 100 -18.66 7.57 14.95
CA LEU A 100 -18.72 6.39 14.06
C LEU A 100 -17.50 5.50 14.26
N GLY A 101 -16.82 5.45 15.19
CA GLY A 101 -15.70 4.58 15.26
C GLY A 101 -15.31 4.19 16.65
N GLU A 102 -14.53 3.22 16.73
CA GLU A 102 -13.96 2.65 17.92
C GLU A 102 -12.92 3.58 18.58
N GLY A 103 -13.19 4.89 18.61
CA GLY A 103 -12.43 5.88 19.37
C GLY A 103 -11.32 6.61 18.62
N GLY A 104 -11.25 6.50 17.30
CA GLY A 104 -10.35 7.32 16.47
C GLY A 104 -10.88 8.74 16.31
N LYS A 105 -10.04 9.75 16.53
CA LYS A 105 -10.34 11.16 16.30
C LYS A 105 -9.41 11.66 15.22
N TYR A 106 -9.93 11.83 13.98
CA TYR A 106 -9.12 12.09 12.79
C TYR A 106 -9.07 13.57 12.40
N HIS A 107 -10.12 14.36 12.73
CA HIS A 107 -10.16 15.79 12.49
C HIS A 107 -11.01 16.50 13.54
N THR A 108 -10.90 17.81 13.61
CA THR A 108 -11.77 18.63 14.45
C THR A 108 -13.00 19.11 13.66
N LYS A 109 -14.14 19.34 14.34
CA LYS A 109 -15.34 19.88 13.67
C LYS A 109 -15.09 21.21 12.93
N ALA A 110 -14.08 21.96 13.33
CA ALA A 110 -13.69 23.20 12.63
C ALA A 110 -13.04 22.96 11.26
N GLU A 111 -12.54 21.75 11.02
CA GLU A 111 -11.92 21.33 9.76
C GLU A 111 -12.89 20.58 8.86
N GLU A 112 -14.13 20.36 9.29
CA GLU A 112 -15.16 19.74 8.49
C GLU A 112 -15.63 20.67 7.36
N HIS A 113 -15.66 20.14 6.14
CA HIS A 113 -16.19 20.81 4.97
C HIS A 113 -17.28 19.94 4.31
N PRO A 114 -18.47 19.83 4.98
CA PRO A 114 -19.50 18.93 4.51
C PRO A 114 -19.98 19.30 3.12
N LEU A 115 -20.11 18.29 2.25
CA LEU A 115 -20.72 18.46 0.94
C LEU A 115 -22.21 18.82 1.08
N PRO A 116 -22.77 19.60 0.13
CA PRO A 116 -24.20 19.94 0.12
C PRO A 116 -25.08 18.68 0.20
N ASP A 117 -26.22 18.78 0.90
CA ASP A 117 -27.18 17.69 0.96
C ASP A 117 -27.68 17.32 -0.45
N GLY A 118 -27.80 16.00 -0.69
CA GLY A 118 -28.18 15.47 -2.00
C GLY A 118 -27.00 15.29 -2.98
N THR A 119 -25.77 15.66 -2.60
CA THR A 119 -24.58 15.37 -3.42
C THR A 119 -24.41 13.86 -3.58
N VAL A 120 -24.21 13.42 -4.82
CA VAL A 120 -23.89 12.01 -5.10
C VAL A 120 -22.46 11.74 -4.61
N LEU A 121 -22.33 10.83 -3.65
CA LEU A 121 -21.03 10.40 -3.12
C LEU A 121 -20.45 9.31 -4.02
N THR A 122 -19.33 9.61 -4.66
CA THR A 122 -18.63 8.68 -5.56
C THR A 122 -17.45 8.04 -4.83
N PHE A 123 -17.37 6.70 -4.89
CA PHE A 123 -16.32 5.94 -4.25
C PHE A 123 -15.47 5.15 -5.26
N ALA A 124 -14.17 5.14 -5.05
CA ALA A 124 -13.25 4.22 -5.69
C ALA A 124 -13.01 3.03 -4.76
N LEU A 125 -13.32 1.81 -5.19
CA LEU A 125 -12.95 0.59 -4.46
C LEU A 125 -11.59 0.12 -4.97
N ALA A 126 -10.55 0.27 -4.16
CA ALA A 126 -9.16 -0.03 -4.50
C ALA A 126 -8.56 -1.09 -3.56
N GLY A 127 -7.68 -1.92 -4.08
CA GLY A 127 -6.99 -2.94 -3.30
C GLY A 127 -6.18 -3.89 -4.17
N ASN A 128 -5.37 -4.72 -3.51
CA ASN A 128 -4.53 -5.68 -4.19
C ASN A 128 -5.34 -6.79 -4.87
N GLN A 129 -4.68 -7.54 -5.75
CA GLN A 129 -5.29 -8.76 -6.29
C GLN A 129 -5.55 -9.75 -5.14
N ASN A 130 -6.68 -10.43 -5.21
CA ASN A 130 -7.12 -11.46 -4.24
C ASN A 130 -7.40 -10.95 -2.80
N CYS A 131 -7.42 -9.65 -2.53
CA CYS A 131 -7.79 -9.10 -1.22
C CYS A 131 -9.29 -9.21 -0.88
N GLY A 132 -10.11 -9.77 -1.79
CA GLY A 132 -11.57 -9.89 -1.60
C GLY A 132 -12.38 -8.73 -2.17
N LYS A 133 -11.80 -7.89 -3.03
CA LYS A 133 -12.41 -6.68 -3.60
C LYS A 133 -13.74 -6.96 -4.33
N THR A 134 -13.76 -7.94 -5.24
CA THR A 134 -14.99 -8.32 -5.95
C THR A 134 -16.07 -8.85 -5.01
N THR A 135 -15.69 -9.59 -3.96
CA THR A 135 -16.64 -10.06 -2.94
C THR A 135 -17.25 -8.87 -2.20
N LEU A 136 -16.45 -7.92 -1.76
CA LEU A 136 -16.93 -6.71 -1.10
C LEU A 136 -17.81 -5.88 -2.04
N PHE A 137 -17.41 -5.67 -3.29
CA PHE A 137 -18.22 -4.95 -4.28
C PHE A 137 -19.62 -5.56 -4.44
N ASN A 138 -19.70 -6.90 -4.51
CA ASN A 138 -20.97 -7.62 -4.59
C ASN A 138 -21.81 -7.45 -3.31
N GLN A 139 -21.18 -7.42 -2.13
CA GLN A 139 -21.89 -7.15 -0.88
C GLN A 139 -22.44 -5.72 -0.84
N LEU A 140 -21.65 -4.74 -1.28
CA LEU A 140 -22.05 -3.34 -1.30
C LEU A 140 -23.21 -3.08 -2.29
N THR A 141 -23.16 -3.65 -3.50
CA THR A 141 -24.04 -3.26 -4.61
C THR A 141 -25.16 -4.26 -4.90
N GLY A 142 -24.97 -5.53 -4.58
CA GLY A 142 -25.92 -6.58 -4.94
C GLY A 142 -26.06 -6.77 -6.45
N SER A 143 -27.32 -6.79 -6.91
CA SER A 143 -27.66 -6.92 -8.34
C SER A 143 -27.60 -5.58 -9.12
N ASN A 144 -27.40 -4.47 -8.44
CA ASN A 144 -27.41 -3.12 -9.05
C ASN A 144 -26.01 -2.76 -9.59
N GLN A 145 -25.52 -3.54 -10.55
CA GLN A 145 -24.21 -3.36 -11.15
C GLN A 145 -24.34 -3.01 -12.64
N HIS A 146 -23.46 -2.14 -13.08
CA HIS A 146 -23.27 -1.83 -14.49
C HIS A 146 -21.85 -2.22 -14.90
N VAL A 147 -21.70 -3.01 -15.96
CA VAL A 147 -20.41 -3.52 -16.45
C VAL A 147 -20.10 -2.86 -17.78
N GLY A 148 -18.89 -2.39 -17.93
CA GLY A 148 -18.34 -1.79 -19.14
C GLY A 148 -16.82 -1.88 -19.14
N ASN A 149 -16.16 -1.09 -19.94
CA ASN A 149 -14.70 -0.95 -19.94
C ASN A 149 -14.31 0.46 -19.55
N PHE A 150 -13.13 0.63 -18.97
CA PHE A 150 -12.52 1.95 -18.81
C PHE A 150 -12.23 2.58 -20.17
N PRO A 151 -12.39 3.89 -20.33
CA PRO A 151 -12.19 4.56 -21.62
C PRO A 151 -10.79 4.30 -22.20
N GLY A 152 -10.74 3.87 -23.47
CA GLY A 152 -9.50 3.71 -24.22
C GLY A 152 -8.65 2.46 -23.90
N VAL A 153 -9.13 1.58 -23.03
CA VAL A 153 -8.42 0.34 -22.65
C VAL A 153 -9.37 -0.85 -22.55
N THR A 154 -8.82 -2.07 -22.58
CA THR A 154 -9.58 -3.33 -22.46
C THR A 154 -9.72 -3.80 -20.99
N VAL A 155 -9.71 -2.86 -20.05
CA VAL A 155 -9.83 -3.14 -18.63
C VAL A 155 -11.29 -2.99 -18.22
N ASP A 156 -11.83 -4.01 -17.54
CA ASP A 156 -13.24 -4.02 -17.09
C ASP A 156 -13.50 -2.93 -16.05
N ARG A 157 -14.61 -2.23 -16.21
CA ARG A 157 -15.17 -1.27 -15.27
C ARG A 157 -16.49 -1.78 -14.73
N LYS A 158 -16.64 -1.77 -13.42
CA LYS A 158 -17.90 -2.10 -12.75
C LYS A 158 -18.30 -0.95 -11.86
N ASP A 159 -19.48 -0.43 -12.08
CA ASP A 159 -20.09 0.61 -11.27
C ASP A 159 -21.34 0.05 -10.58
N GLY A 160 -21.65 0.55 -9.38
CA GLY A 160 -22.86 0.17 -8.67
C GLY A 160 -23.26 1.22 -7.64
N THR A 161 -24.52 1.11 -7.16
CA THR A 161 -25.02 1.91 -6.05
C THR A 161 -24.96 1.09 -4.77
N ILE A 162 -24.52 1.69 -3.67
CA ILE A 162 -24.47 1.01 -2.36
C ILE A 162 -25.92 0.77 -1.89
N ARG A 163 -26.22 -0.44 -1.48
CA ARG A 163 -27.55 -0.83 -0.99
C ARG A 163 -27.99 0.06 0.17
N GLY A 164 -29.23 0.52 0.13
CA GLY A 164 -29.78 1.42 1.16
C GLY A 164 -29.32 2.88 1.05
N HIS A 165 -28.44 3.23 0.10
CA HIS A 165 -27.87 4.57 -0.06
C HIS A 165 -27.93 5.01 -1.53
N GLU A 166 -29.11 5.45 -1.98
CA GLU A 166 -29.38 5.79 -3.39
C GLU A 166 -28.46 6.88 -3.96
N ASN A 167 -27.99 7.81 -3.12
CA ASN A 167 -27.10 8.90 -3.52
C ASN A 167 -25.61 8.50 -3.46
N THR A 168 -25.30 7.23 -3.68
CA THR A 168 -23.93 6.75 -3.73
C THR A 168 -23.62 6.04 -5.03
N LYS A 169 -22.38 6.11 -5.46
CA LYS A 169 -21.86 5.36 -6.59
C LYS A 169 -20.48 4.79 -6.23
N VAL A 170 -20.29 3.49 -6.36
CA VAL A 170 -19.01 2.83 -6.16
C VAL A 170 -18.51 2.25 -7.48
N THR A 171 -17.24 2.51 -7.80
CA THR A 171 -16.54 1.94 -8.96
C THR A 171 -15.52 0.94 -8.48
N ASP A 172 -15.61 -0.31 -8.96
CA ASP A 172 -14.61 -1.37 -8.70
C ASP A 172 -13.39 -1.12 -9.60
N LEU A 173 -12.27 -0.77 -9.01
CA LEU A 173 -11.01 -0.57 -9.73
C LEU A 173 -10.27 -1.89 -9.90
N PRO A 174 -9.39 -2.03 -10.91
CA PRO A 174 -8.54 -3.19 -11.06
C PRO A 174 -7.73 -3.51 -9.80
N GLY A 175 -7.44 -4.79 -9.58
CA GLY A 175 -6.54 -5.21 -8.49
C GLY A 175 -5.09 -4.91 -8.84
N ILE A 176 -4.45 -4.06 -8.05
CA ILE A 176 -3.08 -3.59 -8.28
C ILE A 176 -2.24 -3.70 -7.01
N TYR A 177 -0.94 -3.69 -7.14
CA TYR A 177 -0.01 -3.71 -6.00
C TYR A 177 0.60 -2.35 -5.69
N SER A 178 0.65 -1.47 -6.68
CA SER A 178 1.16 -0.10 -6.55
C SER A 178 0.50 0.83 -7.55
N LEU A 179 0.74 2.14 -7.43
CA LEU A 179 0.35 3.15 -8.41
C LEU A 179 1.48 3.47 -9.41
N SER A 180 2.54 2.67 -9.43
CA SER A 180 3.61 2.78 -10.42
C SER A 180 3.15 2.22 -11.76
N PRO A 181 3.43 2.89 -12.90
CA PRO A 181 2.84 2.54 -14.20
C PRO A 181 3.53 1.33 -14.85
N TYR A 182 3.36 0.14 -14.26
CA TYR A 182 3.89 -1.11 -14.81
C TYR A 182 2.91 -1.80 -15.75
N SER A 183 1.61 -1.80 -15.39
CA SER A 183 0.55 -2.41 -16.20
C SER A 183 -0.54 -1.39 -16.54
N ASN A 184 -1.46 -1.76 -17.44
CA ASN A 184 -2.62 -0.93 -17.78
C ASN A 184 -3.56 -0.74 -16.60
N GLU A 185 -3.67 -1.73 -15.74
CA GLU A 185 -4.52 -1.72 -14.54
C GLU A 185 -4.08 -0.63 -13.55
N GLU A 186 -2.78 -0.50 -13.33
CA GLU A 186 -2.20 0.54 -12.46
C GLU A 186 -2.40 1.94 -13.04
N LEU A 187 -2.22 2.07 -14.36
CA LEU A 187 -2.49 3.33 -15.07
C LEU A 187 -3.95 3.74 -14.96
N VAL A 188 -4.87 2.80 -15.19
CA VAL A 188 -6.32 3.04 -15.11
C VAL A 188 -6.72 3.49 -13.71
N THR A 189 -6.26 2.78 -12.68
CA THR A 189 -6.56 3.10 -11.29
C THR A 189 -6.06 4.50 -10.92
N ARG A 190 -4.81 4.81 -11.27
CA ARG A 190 -4.22 6.13 -11.02
C ARG A 190 -4.96 7.25 -11.75
N GLN A 191 -5.24 7.06 -13.05
CA GLN A 191 -5.97 8.05 -13.86
C GLN A 191 -7.39 8.26 -13.34
N PHE A 192 -8.09 7.18 -12.96
CA PHE A 192 -9.42 7.30 -12.40
C PHE A 192 -9.45 8.20 -11.15
N ILE A 193 -8.55 7.94 -10.20
CA ILE A 193 -8.53 8.71 -8.94
C ILE A 193 -8.16 10.18 -9.20
N LEU A 194 -7.15 10.43 -10.06
CA LEU A 194 -6.65 11.78 -10.35
C LEU A 194 -7.58 12.60 -11.25
N GLN A 195 -8.39 11.98 -12.11
CA GLN A 195 -9.24 12.69 -13.08
C GLN A 195 -10.72 12.72 -12.70
N GLU A 196 -11.25 11.61 -12.19
CA GLU A 196 -12.65 11.51 -11.79
C GLU A 196 -12.91 12.09 -10.38
N HIS A 197 -11.86 12.31 -9.58
CA HIS A 197 -11.93 12.90 -8.25
C HIS A 197 -13.02 12.27 -7.38
N PRO A 198 -12.98 10.94 -7.11
CA PRO A 198 -13.97 10.31 -6.25
C PRO A 198 -14.04 11.02 -4.90
N LYS A 199 -15.23 11.07 -4.32
CA LYS A 199 -15.45 11.73 -3.02
C LYS A 199 -14.88 10.93 -1.86
N GLY A 200 -14.59 9.65 -2.08
CA GLY A 200 -13.93 8.78 -1.12
C GLY A 200 -13.28 7.57 -1.78
N ILE A 201 -12.30 7.00 -1.09
CA ILE A 201 -11.66 5.72 -1.45
C ILE A 201 -12.01 4.70 -0.37
N ILE A 202 -12.54 3.55 -0.79
CA ILE A 202 -12.63 2.35 0.06
C ILE A 202 -11.44 1.48 -0.31
N ASN A 203 -10.42 1.48 0.52
CA ASN A 203 -9.24 0.65 0.30
C ASN A 203 -9.39 -0.68 1.04
N ILE A 204 -9.49 -1.78 0.30
CA ILE A 204 -9.59 -3.12 0.87
C ILE A 204 -8.21 -3.77 0.96
N VAL A 205 -7.88 -4.27 2.15
CA VAL A 205 -6.59 -4.87 2.54
C VAL A 205 -6.84 -6.29 3.04
N ASP A 206 -6.09 -7.25 2.56
CA ASP A 206 -6.04 -8.60 3.09
C ASP A 206 -5.24 -8.60 4.41
N ALA A 207 -5.91 -8.79 5.53
CA ALA A 207 -5.31 -8.81 6.86
C ALA A 207 -4.36 -10.00 7.08
N THR A 208 -4.46 -11.05 6.29
CA THR A 208 -3.55 -12.22 6.36
C THR A 208 -2.20 -11.93 5.68
N ASN A 209 -2.19 -10.99 4.71
CA ASN A 209 -1.01 -10.53 3.98
C ASN A 209 -0.83 -9.01 4.09
N ILE A 210 -0.97 -8.48 5.29
CA ILE A 210 -1.15 -7.07 5.56
C ILE A 210 0.02 -6.20 5.06
N GLU A 211 1.28 -6.62 5.28
CA GLU A 211 2.47 -5.84 4.89
C GLU A 211 2.49 -5.56 3.39
N ARG A 212 2.20 -6.58 2.56
CA ARG A 212 2.14 -6.45 1.11
C ARG A 212 1.04 -5.51 0.64
N ASN A 213 -0.11 -5.55 1.33
CA ASN A 213 -1.26 -4.74 0.96
C ASN A 213 -1.12 -3.28 1.37
N LEU A 214 -0.48 -3.01 2.51
CA LEU A 214 -0.28 -1.65 3.02
C LEU A 214 0.60 -0.78 2.11
N TYR A 215 1.42 -1.37 1.25
CA TYR A 215 2.23 -0.60 0.30
C TYR A 215 1.35 0.24 -0.65
N LEU A 216 0.30 -0.35 -1.19
CA LEU A 216 -0.69 0.38 -1.99
C LEU A 216 -1.46 1.40 -1.13
N THR A 217 -1.83 1.03 0.11
CA THR A 217 -2.52 1.91 1.04
C THR A 217 -1.79 3.23 1.22
N MET A 218 -0.46 3.18 1.45
CA MET A 218 0.34 4.39 1.63
C MET A 218 0.33 5.28 0.38
N GLN A 219 0.42 4.71 -0.81
CA GLN A 219 0.36 5.47 -2.06
C GLN A 219 -1.03 6.09 -2.30
N LEU A 220 -2.10 5.39 -1.90
CA LEU A 220 -3.47 5.94 -1.96
C LEU A 220 -3.64 7.10 -0.97
N MET A 221 -3.04 7.02 0.21
CA MET A 221 -3.06 8.13 1.19
C MET A 221 -2.34 9.37 0.67
N GLU A 222 -1.22 9.22 -0.05
CA GLU A 222 -0.50 10.35 -0.68
C GLU A 222 -1.35 11.10 -1.72
N LEU A 223 -2.45 10.50 -2.22
CA LEU A 223 -3.41 11.18 -3.10
C LEU A 223 -4.33 12.15 -2.37
N ASP A 224 -4.25 12.25 -1.06
CA ASP A 224 -4.99 13.19 -0.22
C ASP A 224 -6.51 13.21 -0.50
N THR A 225 -7.07 12.04 -0.78
CA THR A 225 -8.51 11.83 -0.98
C THR A 225 -9.11 11.22 0.29
N PRO A 226 -10.34 11.62 0.71
CA PRO A 226 -11.03 10.97 1.83
C PRO A 226 -11.01 9.46 1.68
N MET A 227 -10.65 8.74 2.75
CA MET A 227 -10.35 7.31 2.63
C MET A 227 -10.72 6.54 3.88
N VAL A 228 -11.19 5.31 3.70
CA VAL A 228 -11.39 4.31 4.75
C VAL A 228 -10.65 3.02 4.39
N LEU A 229 -10.02 2.40 5.36
CA LEU A 229 -9.36 1.10 5.22
C LEU A 229 -10.31 -0.02 5.63
N ALA A 230 -10.70 -0.87 4.69
CA ALA A 230 -11.45 -2.09 4.95
C ALA A 230 -10.45 -3.25 5.19
N LEU A 231 -10.25 -3.62 6.43
CA LEU A 231 -9.35 -4.69 6.83
C LEU A 231 -10.06 -6.03 6.73
N ASN A 232 -9.93 -6.69 5.59
CA ASN A 232 -10.68 -7.90 5.22
C ASN A 232 -10.01 -9.19 5.70
N MET A 233 -10.74 -10.31 5.66
CA MET A 233 -10.31 -11.64 6.12
C MET A 233 -10.00 -11.68 7.62
N MET A 234 -10.64 -10.83 8.41
CA MET A 234 -10.45 -10.81 9.87
C MET A 234 -10.95 -12.09 10.56
N ASP A 235 -11.87 -12.79 9.95
CA ASP A 235 -12.28 -14.13 10.40
C ASP A 235 -11.16 -15.16 10.29
N GLU A 236 -10.32 -15.09 9.26
CA GLU A 236 -9.14 -15.95 9.10
C GLU A 236 -8.05 -15.59 10.11
N VAL A 237 -7.77 -14.29 10.31
CA VAL A 237 -6.83 -13.83 11.33
C VAL A 237 -7.22 -14.33 12.71
N ARG A 238 -8.50 -14.13 13.13
CA ARG A 238 -9.03 -14.61 14.40
C ARG A 238 -9.04 -16.15 14.47
N GLY A 239 -9.43 -16.81 13.37
CA GLY A 239 -9.42 -18.27 13.23
C GLY A 239 -8.05 -18.89 13.47
N ASN A 240 -7.00 -18.19 13.09
CA ASN A 240 -5.60 -18.59 13.31
C ASN A 240 -5.04 -18.16 14.67
N GLY A 241 -5.84 -17.46 15.49
CA GLY A 241 -5.43 -17.01 16.84
C GLY A 241 -4.64 -15.69 16.84
N GLY A 242 -4.61 -14.99 15.72
CA GLY A 242 -4.06 -13.64 15.61
C GLY A 242 -5.07 -12.56 16.00
N THR A 243 -4.58 -11.35 16.20
CA THR A 243 -5.39 -10.16 16.39
C THR A 243 -4.68 -8.93 15.85
N ILE A 244 -5.46 -7.88 15.56
CA ILE A 244 -4.94 -6.59 15.11
C ILE A 244 -5.52 -5.51 16.02
N ARG A 245 -4.66 -4.61 16.48
CA ARG A 245 -5.02 -3.48 17.34
C ARG A 245 -5.57 -2.35 16.47
N ILE A 246 -6.87 -2.42 16.15
CA ILE A 246 -7.52 -1.52 15.19
C ILE A 246 -7.33 -0.06 15.57
N ASN A 247 -7.69 0.34 16.79
CA ASN A 247 -7.60 1.74 17.23
C ASN A 247 -6.17 2.29 17.16
N GLN A 248 -5.18 1.45 17.45
CA GLN A 248 -3.78 1.85 17.33
C GLN A 248 -3.38 2.03 15.86
N MET A 249 -3.82 1.13 14.98
CA MET A 249 -3.57 1.22 13.55
C MET A 249 -4.21 2.48 12.96
N GLU A 250 -5.46 2.79 13.32
CA GLU A 250 -6.14 4.03 12.95
C GLU A 250 -5.34 5.26 13.38
N ALA A 251 -4.94 5.32 14.66
CA ALA A 251 -4.19 6.45 15.20
C ALA A 251 -2.82 6.64 14.53
N MET A 252 -2.19 5.55 14.08
CA MET A 252 -0.91 5.60 13.37
C MET A 252 -1.07 5.99 11.89
N LEU A 253 -2.11 5.51 11.22
CA LEU A 253 -2.40 5.83 9.82
C LEU A 253 -3.12 7.19 9.68
N GLY A 254 -3.96 7.56 10.64
CA GLY A 254 -4.79 8.77 10.55
C GLY A 254 -5.95 8.63 9.57
N ILE A 255 -6.47 7.42 9.40
CA ILE A 255 -7.68 7.09 8.61
C ILE A 255 -8.50 6.06 9.38
N PRO A 256 -9.84 5.98 9.19
CA PRO A 256 -10.65 4.92 9.77
C PRO A 256 -10.22 3.54 9.27
N VAL A 257 -10.14 2.57 10.17
CA VAL A 257 -9.81 1.17 9.87
C VAL A 257 -10.96 0.29 10.35
N VAL A 258 -11.68 -0.32 9.44
CA VAL A 258 -12.85 -1.14 9.76
C VAL A 258 -12.53 -2.62 9.51
N PRO A 259 -12.56 -3.46 10.57
CA PRO A 259 -12.33 -4.89 10.43
C PRO A 259 -13.56 -5.57 9.83
N ILE A 260 -13.38 -6.26 8.70
CA ILE A 260 -14.48 -6.93 7.98
C ILE A 260 -14.17 -8.38 7.63
N SER A 261 -15.21 -9.12 7.33
CA SER A 261 -15.16 -10.35 6.52
C SER A 261 -16.17 -10.22 5.38
N ALA A 262 -15.69 -9.84 4.21
CA ALA A 262 -16.55 -9.68 3.04
C ALA A 262 -17.26 -10.97 2.64
N ALA A 263 -16.60 -12.14 2.83
CA ALA A 263 -17.19 -13.44 2.55
C ALA A 263 -18.38 -13.78 3.47
N LYS A 264 -18.35 -13.30 4.71
CA LYS A 264 -19.41 -13.52 5.72
C LYS A 264 -20.35 -12.33 5.88
N ASN A 265 -20.12 -11.25 5.15
CA ASN A 265 -20.84 -9.98 5.30
C ASN A 265 -20.77 -9.41 6.74
N GLU A 266 -19.64 -9.59 7.43
CA GLU A 266 -19.39 -9.06 8.76
C GLU A 266 -18.68 -7.70 8.66
N GLY A 267 -19.14 -6.68 9.40
CA GLY A 267 -18.55 -5.34 9.47
C GLY A 267 -18.78 -4.48 8.21
N VAL A 268 -19.52 -4.96 7.22
CA VAL A 268 -19.73 -4.23 5.94
C VAL A 268 -20.62 -3.01 6.14
N ASP A 269 -21.66 -3.08 6.98
CA ASP A 269 -22.53 -1.93 7.27
C ASP A 269 -21.75 -0.81 7.97
N GLU A 270 -20.91 -1.16 8.96
CA GLU A 270 -20.02 -0.22 9.64
C GLU A 270 -19.01 0.42 8.65
N LEU A 271 -18.44 -0.37 7.73
CA LEU A 271 -17.59 0.15 6.68
C LEU A 271 -18.31 1.19 5.80
N VAL A 272 -19.58 0.92 5.44
CA VAL A 272 -20.41 1.84 4.64
C VAL A 272 -20.65 3.14 5.40
N ASP A 273 -20.97 3.07 6.68
CA ASP A 273 -21.21 4.25 7.52
C ASP A 273 -19.96 5.14 7.59
N HIS A 274 -18.78 4.53 7.83
CA HIS A 274 -17.50 5.25 7.81
C HIS A 274 -17.18 5.84 6.44
N ALA A 275 -17.36 5.07 5.36
CA ALA A 275 -17.11 5.56 4.00
C ALA A 275 -17.97 6.76 3.64
N ILE A 276 -19.28 6.69 3.94
CA ILE A 276 -20.21 7.81 3.70
C ILE A 276 -19.82 9.02 4.53
N HIS A 277 -19.43 8.80 5.81
CA HIS A 277 -19.02 9.87 6.70
C HIS A 277 -17.80 10.62 6.17
N VAL A 278 -16.69 9.92 5.92
CA VAL A 278 -15.46 10.57 5.43
C VAL A 278 -15.67 11.27 4.08
N ALA A 279 -16.48 10.69 3.19
CA ALA A 279 -16.81 11.31 1.91
C ALA A 279 -17.72 12.53 2.06
N LYS A 280 -18.74 12.49 2.92
CA LYS A 280 -19.66 13.60 3.16
C LYS A 280 -18.95 14.80 3.78
N TYR A 281 -18.11 14.56 4.77
CA TYR A 281 -17.40 15.62 5.50
C TYR A 281 -16.04 15.98 4.89
N GLN A 282 -15.63 15.30 3.80
CA GLN A 282 -14.36 15.48 3.11
C GLN A 282 -13.15 15.32 4.04
N GLU A 283 -13.23 14.31 4.90
CA GLU A 283 -12.16 13.96 5.84
C GLU A 283 -10.97 13.35 5.11
N ARG A 284 -9.87 14.10 5.07
CA ARG A 284 -8.64 13.66 4.41
C ARG A 284 -7.76 12.85 5.36
N PRO A 285 -6.86 12.01 4.82
CA PRO A 285 -5.92 11.27 5.66
C PRO A 285 -5.14 12.19 6.62
N GLY A 286 -5.13 11.86 7.90
CA GLY A 286 -4.39 12.61 8.92
C GLY A 286 -2.88 12.45 8.84
N ARG A 287 -2.39 11.51 8.02
CA ARG A 287 -0.99 11.27 7.73
C ARG A 287 -0.75 11.18 6.23
N LEU A 288 0.14 12.02 5.72
CA LEU A 288 0.63 11.97 4.34
C LEU A 288 2.14 11.71 4.31
N ASP A 289 2.81 11.84 5.44
CA ASP A 289 4.25 11.67 5.57
C ASP A 289 4.59 10.36 6.28
N PHE A 290 5.38 9.54 5.59
CA PHE A 290 5.82 8.22 6.03
C PHE A 290 7.33 8.17 6.30
N CYS A 291 8.03 9.31 6.16
CA CYS A 291 9.44 9.44 6.48
C CYS A 291 9.64 10.23 7.77
N GLY A 292 10.33 9.66 8.74
CA GLY A 292 10.72 10.37 9.97
C GLY A 292 11.92 11.30 9.73
N GLU A 293 11.97 12.40 10.48
CA GLU A 293 13.12 13.34 10.45
C GLU A 293 14.43 12.66 10.84
N GLU A 294 14.35 11.61 11.66
CA GLU A 294 15.52 10.86 12.15
C GLU A 294 15.77 9.55 11.39
N ASP A 295 14.78 9.11 10.59
CA ASP A 295 14.89 7.85 9.86
C ASP A 295 16.06 7.88 8.88
N HIS A 296 17.04 7.00 9.11
CA HIS A 296 18.25 6.92 8.31
C HIS A 296 18.96 8.28 8.10
N GLY A 297 18.99 9.11 9.14
CA GLY A 297 19.58 10.45 9.10
C GLY A 297 18.73 11.52 8.40
N GLY A 298 17.45 11.21 8.12
CA GLY A 298 16.48 12.15 7.55
C GLY A 298 16.70 12.52 6.08
N ALA A 299 17.54 11.79 5.35
CA ALA A 299 17.87 12.15 3.96
C ALA A 299 16.65 12.13 3.03
N VAL A 300 15.81 11.08 3.12
CA VAL A 300 14.58 10.98 2.32
C VAL A 300 13.57 12.06 2.72
N HIS A 301 13.43 12.31 4.03
CA HIS A 301 12.57 13.36 4.55
C HIS A 301 12.94 14.74 3.97
N ARG A 302 14.21 15.16 4.10
CA ARG A 302 14.69 16.42 3.54
C ARG A 302 14.52 16.51 2.03
N CYS A 303 14.75 15.42 1.31
CA CYS A 303 14.58 15.35 -0.14
C CYS A 303 13.13 15.63 -0.53
N ILE A 304 12.18 14.86 0.01
CA ILE A 304 10.77 15.00 -0.34
C ILE A 304 10.24 16.38 0.08
N HIS A 305 10.55 16.85 1.29
CA HIS A 305 10.10 18.16 1.76
C HIS A 305 10.72 19.33 0.98
N GLY A 306 11.99 19.22 0.58
CA GLY A 306 12.61 20.21 -0.30
C GLY A 306 11.91 20.30 -1.66
N ILE A 307 11.58 19.15 -2.25
CA ILE A 307 10.86 19.10 -3.53
C ILE A 307 9.42 19.60 -3.39
N LEU A 308 8.71 19.24 -2.30
CA LEU A 308 7.35 19.73 -2.02
C LEU A 308 7.24 21.24 -2.17
N HIS A 309 8.17 21.99 -1.56
CA HIS A 309 8.16 23.46 -1.61
C HIS A 309 8.43 24.00 -3.03
N LEU A 310 9.24 23.30 -3.82
CA LEU A 310 9.56 23.72 -5.19
C LEU A 310 8.40 23.54 -6.16
N ILE A 311 7.57 22.50 -5.96
CA ILE A 311 6.55 22.10 -6.92
C ILE A 311 5.12 22.46 -6.51
N GLU A 312 4.90 23.09 -5.35
CA GLU A 312 3.56 23.31 -4.78
C GLU A 312 2.62 24.01 -5.77
N ASP A 313 3.06 25.09 -6.40
CA ASP A 313 2.25 25.85 -7.36
C ASP A 313 2.00 25.05 -8.65
N HIS A 314 2.99 24.33 -9.13
CA HIS A 314 2.89 23.46 -10.30
C HIS A 314 1.91 22.31 -10.08
N ALA A 315 2.00 21.63 -8.95
CA ALA A 315 1.12 20.54 -8.58
C ALA A 315 -0.33 21.01 -8.41
N ARG A 316 -0.53 22.18 -7.76
CA ARG A 316 -1.83 22.83 -7.63
C ARG A 316 -2.42 23.18 -8.99
N ALA A 317 -1.63 23.76 -9.90
CA ALA A 317 -2.05 24.11 -11.25
C ALA A 317 -2.40 22.87 -12.10
N ALA A 318 -1.71 21.76 -11.88
CA ALA A 318 -1.97 20.47 -12.55
C ALA A 318 -3.12 19.67 -11.90
N GLY A 319 -3.64 20.10 -10.74
CA GLY A 319 -4.67 19.35 -9.99
C GLY A 319 -4.15 18.04 -9.39
N ILE A 320 -2.84 17.93 -9.14
CA ILE A 320 -2.19 16.74 -8.59
C ILE A 320 -1.84 17.01 -7.12
N PRO A 321 -2.15 16.08 -6.19
CA PRO A 321 -1.76 16.22 -4.79
C PRO A 321 -0.24 16.38 -4.64
N VAL A 322 0.18 17.41 -3.91
CA VAL A 322 1.60 17.85 -3.88
C VAL A 322 2.51 16.76 -3.35
N ARG A 323 2.09 16.04 -2.29
CA ARG A 323 2.86 14.94 -1.71
C ARG A 323 3.06 13.79 -2.71
N PHE A 324 1.98 13.38 -3.37
CA PHE A 324 2.05 12.36 -4.41
C PHE A 324 2.98 12.78 -5.56
N ALA A 325 2.85 14.03 -6.02
CA ALA A 325 3.70 14.57 -7.07
C ALA A 325 5.18 14.56 -6.67
N ALA A 326 5.52 15.01 -5.46
CA ALA A 326 6.90 15.03 -4.97
C ALA A 326 7.51 13.62 -4.89
N THR A 327 6.78 12.68 -4.29
CA THR A 327 7.26 11.30 -4.16
C THR A 327 7.45 10.64 -5.54
N LYS A 328 6.52 10.87 -6.48
CA LYS A 328 6.62 10.34 -7.85
C LYS A 328 7.74 11.00 -8.67
N LEU A 329 8.05 12.28 -8.45
CA LEU A 329 9.22 12.91 -9.05
C LEU A 329 10.52 12.28 -8.54
N VAL A 330 10.62 12.03 -7.24
CA VAL A 330 11.79 11.32 -6.67
C VAL A 330 11.93 9.94 -7.30
N GLU A 331 10.83 9.20 -7.46
CA GLU A 331 10.83 7.89 -8.12
C GLU A 331 11.20 7.97 -9.62
N GLY A 332 11.21 9.16 -10.22
CA GLY A 332 11.53 9.35 -11.65
C GLY A 332 10.33 9.10 -12.58
N ASP A 333 9.10 9.37 -12.12
CA ASP A 333 7.87 9.24 -12.92
C ASP A 333 7.78 10.35 -13.97
N ALA A 334 8.14 10.02 -15.23
CA ALA A 334 8.13 10.96 -16.34
C ALA A 334 6.76 11.60 -16.62
N ARG A 335 5.66 10.90 -16.32
CA ARG A 335 4.31 11.43 -16.54
C ARG A 335 3.97 12.54 -15.56
N ILE A 336 4.43 12.43 -14.32
CA ILE A 336 4.29 13.49 -13.33
C ILE A 336 5.19 14.67 -13.68
N GLU A 337 6.43 14.41 -14.07
CA GLU A 337 7.36 15.48 -14.52
C GLU A 337 6.76 16.29 -15.68
N GLU A 338 6.20 15.62 -16.68
CA GLU A 338 5.53 16.26 -17.82
C GLU A 338 4.31 17.06 -17.40
N ALA A 339 3.47 16.51 -16.50
CA ALA A 339 2.25 17.15 -16.04
C ALA A 339 2.52 18.44 -15.25
N LEU A 340 3.60 18.48 -14.47
CA LEU A 340 4.00 19.64 -13.67
C LEU A 340 4.57 20.79 -14.50
N LYS A 341 5.02 20.57 -15.73
CA LYS A 341 5.56 21.59 -16.64
C LYS A 341 6.67 22.42 -16.01
N LEU A 342 7.57 21.76 -15.29
CA LEU A 342 8.71 22.40 -14.63
C LEU A 342 9.67 23.01 -15.65
N ASP A 343 10.27 24.16 -15.32
CA ASP A 343 11.34 24.73 -16.13
C ASP A 343 12.67 23.99 -15.92
N GLN A 344 13.68 24.35 -16.73
CA GLN A 344 14.97 23.66 -16.72
C GLN A 344 15.71 23.86 -15.40
N ASN A 345 15.63 25.05 -14.80
CA ASN A 345 16.30 25.35 -13.52
C ASN A 345 15.67 24.57 -12.37
N GLU A 346 14.34 24.48 -12.35
CA GLU A 346 13.59 23.69 -11.38
C GLU A 346 13.95 22.20 -11.45
N LYS A 347 14.02 21.64 -12.66
CA LYS A 347 14.45 20.25 -12.90
C LYS A 347 15.87 20.01 -12.39
N GLU A 348 16.80 20.90 -12.68
CA GLU A 348 18.18 20.80 -12.22
C GLU A 348 18.29 20.89 -10.69
N MET A 349 17.49 21.74 -10.05
CA MET A 349 17.45 21.86 -8.60
C MET A 349 16.86 20.59 -7.96
N ILE A 350 15.77 20.06 -8.50
CA ILE A 350 15.16 18.80 -8.03
C ILE A 350 16.16 17.65 -8.17
N GLU A 351 16.83 17.53 -9.33
CA GLU A 351 17.83 16.49 -9.55
C GLU A 351 19.01 16.61 -8.57
N HIS A 352 19.45 17.84 -8.26
CA HIS A 352 20.49 18.05 -7.27
C HIS A 352 20.09 17.56 -5.86
N ILE A 353 18.85 17.84 -5.43
CA ILE A 353 18.31 17.39 -4.14
C ILE A 353 18.23 15.85 -4.11
N ILE A 354 17.77 15.23 -5.21
CA ILE A 354 17.66 13.78 -5.31
C ILE A 354 19.05 13.13 -5.26
N VAL A 355 20.02 13.61 -6.03
CA VAL A 355 21.39 13.07 -6.03
C VAL A 355 22.05 13.19 -4.65
N GLN A 356 21.81 14.28 -3.93
CA GLN A 356 22.28 14.41 -2.56
C GLN A 356 21.67 13.32 -1.66
N MET A 357 20.38 13.07 -1.74
CA MET A 357 19.71 12.00 -0.99
C MET A 357 20.29 10.63 -1.34
N GLU A 358 20.50 10.32 -2.63
CA GLU A 358 21.09 9.05 -3.08
C GLU A 358 22.49 8.84 -2.49
N GLN A 359 23.32 9.87 -2.46
CA GLN A 359 24.66 9.82 -1.86
C GLN A 359 24.62 9.60 -0.34
N GLU A 360 23.73 10.28 0.36
CA GLU A 360 23.58 10.13 1.80
C GLU A 360 23.00 8.75 2.18
N ARG A 361 22.08 8.20 1.37
CA ARG A 361 21.44 6.90 1.60
C ARG A 361 22.29 5.70 1.15
N GLY A 362 23.14 5.88 0.15
CA GLY A 362 23.80 4.78 -0.53
C GLY A 362 22.83 3.88 -1.32
N LEU A 363 21.64 4.39 -1.61
CA LEU A 363 20.59 3.76 -2.41
C LEU A 363 20.20 4.69 -3.54
N ASP A 364 19.82 4.13 -4.69
CA ASP A 364 19.20 4.94 -5.73
C ASP A 364 17.81 5.41 -5.30
N ARG A 365 17.31 6.43 -5.97
CA ARG A 365 16.06 7.12 -5.66
C ARG A 365 14.85 6.23 -5.50
N ALA A 366 14.65 5.29 -6.40
CA ALA A 366 13.49 4.39 -6.37
C ALA A 366 13.60 3.40 -5.20
N ALA A 367 14.79 2.84 -4.96
CA ALA A 367 15.04 1.96 -3.82
C ALA A 367 14.89 2.70 -2.48
N ALA A 368 15.34 3.97 -2.40
CA ALA A 368 15.22 4.78 -1.17
C ALA A 368 13.75 5.05 -0.81
N ILE A 369 12.89 5.33 -1.79
CA ILE A 369 11.45 5.52 -1.56
C ILE A 369 10.76 4.22 -1.18
N ALA A 370 11.08 3.11 -1.84
CA ALA A 370 10.53 1.80 -1.48
C ALA A 370 10.95 1.38 -0.07
N ASP A 371 12.21 1.56 0.29
CA ASP A 371 12.75 1.29 1.63
C ASP A 371 12.05 2.12 2.71
N MET A 372 11.84 3.41 2.47
CA MET A 372 11.08 4.29 3.38
C MET A 372 9.67 3.73 3.66
N ARG A 373 8.93 3.34 2.61
CA ARG A 373 7.57 2.78 2.77
C ARG A 373 7.58 1.46 3.53
N PHE A 374 8.46 0.53 3.17
CA PHE A 374 8.55 -0.75 3.89
C PHE A 374 9.01 -0.58 5.33
N HIS A 375 9.91 0.36 5.60
CA HIS A 375 10.31 0.69 6.97
C HIS A 375 9.11 1.13 7.82
N PHE A 376 8.29 2.06 7.32
CA PHE A 376 7.06 2.47 7.99
C PHE A 376 6.07 1.31 8.15
N ILE A 377 5.85 0.50 7.12
CA ILE A 377 4.95 -0.66 7.17
C ILE A 377 5.40 -1.64 8.25
N HIS A 378 6.69 -1.96 8.34
CA HIS A 378 7.21 -2.85 9.37
C HIS A 378 6.95 -2.31 10.77
N GLN A 379 7.24 -1.04 11.02
CA GLN A 379 6.97 -0.41 12.31
C GLN A 379 5.47 -0.44 12.65
N LEU A 380 4.60 -0.16 11.67
CA LEU A 380 3.15 -0.21 11.85
C LEU A 380 2.69 -1.63 12.21
N VAL A 381 3.12 -2.62 11.46
CA VAL A 381 2.73 -4.02 11.66
C VAL A 381 3.27 -4.56 12.98
N ASP A 382 4.51 -4.29 13.33
CA ASP A 382 5.12 -4.73 14.59
C ASP A 382 4.39 -4.17 15.83
N GLN A 383 3.83 -2.96 15.72
CA GLN A 383 3.10 -2.35 16.82
C GLN A 383 1.63 -2.76 16.88
N THR A 384 1.02 -3.11 15.75
CA THR A 384 -0.44 -3.31 15.66
C THR A 384 -0.87 -4.76 15.45
N VAL A 385 -0.04 -5.59 14.83
CA VAL A 385 -0.39 -6.98 14.50
C VAL A 385 0.20 -7.94 15.53
N VAL A 386 -0.67 -8.67 16.21
CA VAL A 386 -0.28 -9.73 17.15
C VAL A 386 -0.39 -11.08 16.44
N LYS A 387 0.76 -11.60 15.99
CA LYS A 387 0.83 -12.94 15.39
C LYS A 387 0.75 -14.01 16.48
N PRO A 388 0.05 -15.14 16.27
CA PRO A 388 0.08 -16.26 17.21
C PRO A 388 1.48 -16.86 17.25
N HIS A 389 1.91 -17.37 18.40
CA HIS A 389 3.22 -18.01 18.57
C HIS A 389 3.45 -19.23 17.65
N GLN A 390 2.36 -19.87 17.21
CA GLN A 390 2.39 -20.95 16.19
C GLN A 390 1.09 -20.87 15.38
N SER A 391 1.18 -20.82 14.05
CA SER A 391 -0.01 -20.93 13.22
C SER A 391 -0.60 -22.35 13.31
N LYS A 392 -1.95 -22.47 13.24
CA LYS A 392 -2.62 -23.79 13.23
C LYS A 392 -2.13 -24.65 12.07
N GLU A 393 -1.72 -24.07 10.97
CA GLU A 393 -1.16 -24.77 9.81
C GLU A 393 0.24 -25.31 10.08
N GLN A 394 1.12 -24.55 10.76
CA GLN A 394 2.42 -25.05 11.20
C GLN A 394 2.29 -26.21 12.19
N VAL A 395 1.34 -26.12 13.13
CA VAL A 395 1.05 -27.22 14.07
C VAL A 395 0.50 -28.46 13.34
N ARG A 396 -0.33 -28.24 12.29
CA ARG A 396 -0.89 -29.32 11.48
C ARG A 396 0.15 -29.96 10.56
N SER A 397 0.99 -29.14 9.92
CA SER A 397 2.11 -29.62 9.10
C SER A 397 3.11 -30.40 9.94
N SER A 398 3.54 -29.86 11.08
CA SER A 398 4.48 -30.55 11.99
C SER A 398 3.89 -31.86 12.56
N ARG A 399 2.57 -31.94 12.78
CA ARG A 399 1.89 -33.20 13.16
C ARG A 399 1.83 -34.21 12.01
N ILE A 400 1.64 -33.75 10.77
CA ILE A 400 1.65 -34.60 9.58
C ILE A 400 3.07 -35.12 9.34
N ASP A 401 4.07 -34.27 9.48
CA ASP A 401 5.49 -34.67 9.35
C ASP A 401 5.92 -35.66 10.43
N GLN A 402 5.45 -35.49 11.67
CA GLN A 402 5.66 -36.47 12.75
C GLN A 402 4.96 -37.82 12.54
N PHE A 403 3.93 -37.86 11.68
CA PHE A 403 3.19 -39.10 11.38
C PHE A 403 3.76 -39.84 10.16
N LEU A 404 4.54 -39.11 9.32
CA LEU A 404 5.14 -39.63 8.09
C LEU A 404 6.63 -40.00 8.23
N THR A 405 7.25 -39.61 9.34
CA THR A 405 8.61 -40.02 9.75
C THR A 405 8.57 -40.93 10.96
#